data_ca4ece4e2b2b367f0b23ec5bb860d30f
#
_entry.id   ca4ece4e2b2b367f0b23ec5bb860d30f
#
_cell.length_a   1.000
_cell.length_b   1.000
_cell.length_c   1.000
_cell.angle_alpha   90.00
_cell.angle_beta   90.00
_cell.angle_gamma   90.00
#
_symmetry.space_group_name_H-M   'P 1'
#
loop_
_entity.id
_entity.type
_entity.pdbx_description
1 polymer ?
#
loop_
_entity_poly.entity_id
_entity_poly.type
_entity_poly.pdbx_seq_one_letter_code
_entity_poly.pdbx_strand_id
1 'polypeptide(L)'
;EVNSENEFSFSDPLPLELLASDLGGKVYLKKRKITECWHFETECGQANIELCTVLPLGDFLEIEIVTDREDSAWVSKIRSIEESIFLKCGIPLSDEEPRYYSELLKETVVS
;
A
#
# COMPACT_ATOMS: atom_id res chain seq x y z
N GLU A 1 3.21 13.15 6.50
CA GLU A 1 4.10 12.22 7.20
C GLU A 1 5.29 11.86 6.33
N VAL A 2 6.48 11.96 6.89
CA VAL A 2 7.73 11.63 6.19
C VAL A 2 8.26 10.31 6.72
N ASN A 3 8.38 9.32 5.84
CA ASN A 3 8.94 8.02 6.18
C ASN A 3 10.25 7.81 5.43
N SER A 4 11.21 7.20 6.08
CA SER A 4 12.45 6.75 5.46
C SER A 4 12.43 5.22 5.40
N GLU A 5 12.54 4.68 4.20
CA GLU A 5 12.54 3.24 3.98
C GLU A 5 13.75 2.83 3.16
N ASN A 6 14.37 1.73 3.58
CA ASN A 6 15.44 1.09 2.83
C ASN A 6 15.06 -0.35 2.58
N GLU A 7 15.15 -0.77 1.34
CA GLU A 7 14.76 -2.11 0.92
C GLU A 7 15.96 -2.90 0.41
N PHE A 8 16.11 -4.12 0.88
CA PHE A 8 17.18 -5.03 0.49
C PHE A 8 16.61 -6.40 0.19
N SER A 9 17.13 -7.03 -0.85
CA SER A 9 16.75 -8.40 -1.20
C SER A 9 17.73 -9.40 -0.59
N PHE A 10 17.21 -10.53 -0.16
CA PHE A 10 18.02 -11.64 0.32
C PHE A 10 17.32 -12.98 0.03
N SER A 11 18.09 -14.06 -0.04
CA SER A 11 17.56 -15.38 -0.42
C SER A 11 17.22 -16.26 0.78
N ASP A 12 17.91 -16.08 1.91
CA ASP A 12 17.70 -16.88 3.11
C ASP A 12 17.33 -15.98 4.28
N PRO A 13 16.11 -16.07 4.83
CA PRO A 13 15.67 -15.23 5.93
C PRO A 13 16.22 -15.65 7.30
N LEU A 14 16.78 -16.85 7.43
CA LEU A 14 17.19 -17.39 8.74
C LEU A 14 18.17 -16.51 9.51
N PRO A 15 19.23 -15.96 8.89
CA PRO A 15 20.15 -15.09 9.63
C PRO A 15 19.46 -13.86 10.22
N LEU A 16 18.52 -13.27 9.51
CA LEU A 16 17.76 -12.13 10.01
C LEU A 16 16.82 -12.53 11.15
N GLU A 17 16.15 -13.67 11.01
CA GLU A 17 15.26 -14.19 12.04
C GLU A 17 16.01 -14.46 13.35
N LEU A 18 17.22 -15.05 13.26
CA LEU A 18 18.06 -15.30 14.42
C LEU A 18 18.53 -13.99 15.06
N LEU A 19 18.96 -13.02 14.27
CA LEU A 19 19.38 -11.71 14.78
C LEU A 19 18.23 -11.00 15.49
N ALA A 20 17.05 -10.97 14.87
CA ALA A 20 15.87 -10.34 15.47
C ALA A 20 15.52 -10.99 16.82
N SER A 21 15.59 -12.31 16.91
CA SER A 21 15.34 -13.05 18.14
C SER A 21 16.40 -12.71 19.22
N ASP A 22 17.68 -12.67 18.83
CA ASP A 22 18.78 -12.34 19.75
C ASP A 22 18.68 -10.91 20.31
N LEU A 23 18.12 -9.99 19.52
CA LEU A 23 17.88 -8.61 19.95
C LEU A 23 16.59 -8.45 20.77
N GLY A 24 15.88 -9.54 21.06
CA GLY A 24 14.63 -9.51 21.81
C GLY A 24 13.40 -9.19 20.97
N GLY A 25 13.54 -9.21 19.65
CA GLY A 25 12.43 -9.00 18.74
C GLY A 25 11.45 -10.16 18.77
N LYS A 26 10.16 -9.84 18.61
CA LYS A 26 9.09 -10.84 18.53
C LYS A 26 8.31 -10.65 17.24
N VAL A 27 7.83 -11.75 16.67
CA VAL A 27 6.94 -11.65 15.52
C VAL A 27 5.68 -10.89 15.91
N TYR A 28 5.53 -9.72 15.34
CA TYR A 28 4.38 -8.85 15.55
C TYR A 28 3.23 -9.22 14.64
N LEU A 29 3.55 -9.50 13.39
CA LEU A 29 2.57 -9.75 12.34
C LEU A 29 3.21 -10.53 11.21
N LYS A 30 2.46 -11.47 10.64
CA LYS A 30 2.80 -12.13 9.38
C LYS A 30 1.72 -11.79 8.36
N LYS A 31 2.14 -11.37 7.16
CA LYS A 31 1.21 -11.11 6.06
C LYS A 31 1.79 -11.61 4.74
N ARG A 32 0.90 -11.98 3.84
CA ARG A 32 1.25 -12.35 2.47
C ARG A 32 0.50 -11.45 1.52
N LYS A 33 1.23 -10.82 0.59
CA LYS A 33 0.68 -9.90 -0.39
C LYS A 33 1.00 -10.39 -1.79
N ILE A 34 -0.02 -10.52 -2.63
CA ILE A 34 0.11 -10.81 -4.06
C ILE A 34 -0.34 -9.58 -4.81
N THR A 35 0.50 -9.06 -5.70
CA THR A 35 0.26 -7.77 -6.34
C THR A 35 0.40 -7.86 -7.85
N GLU A 36 -0.56 -7.25 -8.57
CA GLU A 36 -0.44 -6.94 -9.99
C GLU A 36 -0.42 -5.43 -10.16
N CYS A 37 0.48 -4.92 -10.99
CA CYS A 37 0.69 -3.48 -11.17
C CYS A 37 0.49 -3.06 -12.63
N TRP A 38 -0.17 -1.92 -12.83
CA TRP A 38 -0.30 -1.26 -14.13
C TRP A 38 0.21 0.17 -14.04
N HIS A 39 0.86 0.63 -15.10
CA HIS A 39 1.38 1.99 -15.22
C HIS A 39 0.74 2.70 -16.41
N PHE A 40 0.38 3.96 -16.23
CA PHE A 40 -0.09 4.79 -17.33
C PHE A 40 0.18 6.27 -17.05
N GLU A 41 0.21 7.08 -18.10
CA GLU A 41 0.47 8.51 -17.97
C GLU A 41 -0.83 9.27 -17.73
N THR A 42 -0.77 10.26 -16.83
CA THR A 42 -1.83 11.24 -16.60
C THR A 42 -1.27 12.65 -16.78
N GLU A 43 -2.13 13.66 -16.81
CA GLU A 43 -1.68 15.06 -16.88
C GLU A 43 -0.89 15.50 -15.65
N CYS A 44 -1.00 14.80 -14.54
CA CYS A 44 -0.27 15.11 -13.30
C CYS A 44 0.97 14.25 -13.07
N GLY A 45 1.24 13.29 -13.97
CA GLY A 45 2.38 12.39 -13.86
C GLY A 45 2.00 10.94 -14.09
N GLN A 46 2.92 10.04 -13.86
CA GLN A 46 2.71 8.61 -14.00
C GLN A 46 1.81 8.09 -12.88
N ALA A 47 0.75 7.42 -13.26
CA ALA A 47 -0.12 6.71 -12.32
C ALA A 47 0.27 5.24 -12.24
N ASN A 48 0.31 4.73 -11.04
CA ASN A 48 0.53 3.32 -10.75
C ASN A 48 -0.71 2.77 -10.08
N ILE A 49 -1.31 1.74 -10.67
CA ILE A 49 -2.46 1.06 -10.09
C ILE A 49 -2.00 -0.33 -9.65
N GLU A 50 -2.25 -0.66 -8.40
CA GLU A 50 -1.95 -1.97 -7.85
C GLU A 50 -3.23 -2.67 -7.42
N LEU A 51 -3.43 -3.87 -7.93
CA LEU A 51 -4.41 -4.80 -7.39
C LEU A 51 -3.70 -5.72 -6.42
N CYS A 52 -4.05 -5.61 -5.15
CA CYS A 52 -3.39 -6.34 -4.07
C CYS A 52 -4.33 -7.34 -3.44
N THR A 53 -3.89 -8.59 -3.33
CA THR A 53 -4.56 -9.58 -2.48
C THR A 53 -3.73 -9.75 -1.21
N VAL A 54 -4.30 -9.38 -0.08
CA VAL A 54 -3.64 -9.47 1.23
C VAL A 54 -4.38 -10.51 2.05
N LEU A 55 -3.76 -11.66 2.27
CA LEU A 55 -4.37 -12.74 3.04
C LEU A 55 -4.24 -12.46 4.55
N PRO A 56 -5.32 -12.61 5.34
CA PRO A 56 -6.66 -13.09 4.97
C PRO A 56 -7.68 -11.98 4.63
N LEU A 57 -7.26 -10.74 4.45
CA LEU A 57 -8.16 -9.59 4.32
C LEU A 57 -8.97 -9.53 3.03
N GLY A 58 -8.39 -9.97 1.90
CA GLY A 58 -9.04 -9.91 0.59
C GLY A 58 -8.33 -8.98 -0.39
N ASP A 59 -9.10 -8.43 -1.32
CA ASP A 59 -8.57 -7.64 -2.42
C ASP A 59 -8.68 -6.14 -2.16
N PHE A 60 -7.62 -5.42 -2.53
CA PHE A 60 -7.54 -3.97 -2.43
C PHE A 60 -7.02 -3.38 -3.74
N LEU A 61 -7.51 -2.22 -4.08
CA LEU A 61 -7.01 -1.44 -5.19
C LEU A 61 -6.29 -0.21 -4.63
N GLU A 62 -5.04 -0.03 -5.02
CA GLU A 62 -4.23 1.11 -4.65
C GLU A 62 -3.88 1.92 -5.90
N ILE A 63 -4.00 3.24 -5.79
CA ILE A 63 -3.64 4.16 -6.86
C ILE A 63 -2.64 5.16 -6.31
N GLU A 64 -1.52 5.30 -7.01
CA GLU A 64 -0.48 6.25 -6.68
C GLU A 64 -0.15 7.09 -7.91
N ILE A 65 -0.07 8.40 -7.74
CA ILE A 65 0.45 9.31 -8.77
C ILE A 65 1.71 9.95 -8.21
N VAL A 66 2.84 9.68 -8.88
CA VAL A 66 4.14 10.20 -8.47
C VAL A 66 4.31 11.61 -9.02
N THR A 67 4.57 12.57 -8.14
CA THR A 67 4.78 13.97 -8.50
C THR A 67 5.82 14.60 -7.58
N ASP A 68 6.54 15.61 -8.08
CA ASP A 68 7.45 16.45 -7.31
C ASP A 68 6.80 17.78 -6.87
N ARG A 69 5.52 17.98 -7.19
CA ARG A 69 4.78 19.20 -6.82
C ARG A 69 3.93 18.96 -5.59
N GLU A 70 3.96 19.91 -4.66
CA GLU A 70 3.25 19.82 -3.38
C GLU A 70 2.20 20.92 -3.19
N ASP A 71 1.99 21.81 -4.18
CA ASP A 71 1.00 22.87 -4.07
C ASP A 71 -0.44 22.31 -4.00
N SER A 72 -1.29 22.94 -3.22
CA SER A 72 -2.63 22.46 -2.92
C SER A 72 -3.52 22.28 -4.16
N ALA A 73 -3.38 23.15 -5.15
CA ALA A 73 -4.13 23.02 -6.41
C ALA A 73 -3.74 21.75 -7.18
N TRP A 74 -2.45 21.43 -7.20
CA TRP A 74 -1.95 20.21 -7.87
C TRP A 74 -2.39 18.96 -7.14
N VAL A 75 -2.30 18.96 -5.81
CA VAL A 75 -2.76 17.84 -4.97
C VAL A 75 -4.26 17.60 -5.16
N SER A 76 -5.07 18.65 -5.21
CA SER A 76 -6.51 18.52 -5.47
C SER A 76 -6.79 17.93 -6.85
N LYS A 77 -6.01 18.30 -7.86
CA LYS A 77 -6.14 17.75 -9.22
C LYS A 77 -5.79 16.26 -9.25
N ILE A 78 -4.73 15.86 -8.56
CA ILE A 78 -4.33 14.45 -8.41
C ILE A 78 -5.47 13.67 -7.74
N ARG A 79 -6.02 14.18 -6.65
CA ARG A 79 -7.13 13.53 -5.94
C ARG A 79 -8.33 13.34 -6.86
N SER A 80 -8.67 14.33 -7.68
CA SER A 80 -9.77 14.22 -8.64
C SER A 80 -9.53 13.14 -9.68
N ILE A 81 -8.29 12.99 -10.16
CA ILE A 81 -7.93 11.95 -11.12
C ILE A 81 -8.08 10.57 -10.47
N GLU A 82 -7.58 10.38 -9.26
CA GLU A 82 -7.68 9.13 -8.52
C GLU A 82 -9.14 8.74 -8.28
N GLU A 83 -9.96 9.67 -7.84
CA GLU A 83 -11.40 9.44 -7.63
C GLU A 83 -12.11 9.04 -8.92
N SER A 84 -11.77 9.69 -10.04
CA SER A 84 -12.30 9.35 -11.35
C SER A 84 -11.96 7.92 -11.75
N ILE A 85 -10.75 7.47 -11.47
CA ILE A 85 -10.31 6.10 -11.76
C ILE A 85 -11.12 5.09 -10.94
N PHE A 86 -11.28 5.33 -9.64
CA PHE A 86 -12.08 4.46 -8.78
C PHE A 86 -13.51 4.35 -9.27
N LEU A 87 -14.13 5.47 -9.63
CA LEU A 87 -15.51 5.48 -10.14
C LEU A 87 -15.65 4.73 -11.47
N LYS A 88 -14.68 4.86 -12.36
CA LYS A 88 -14.66 4.10 -13.63
C LYS A 88 -14.50 2.61 -13.41
N CYS A 89 -13.84 2.22 -12.33
CA CYS A 89 -13.72 0.81 -11.93
C CYS A 89 -14.96 0.28 -11.20
N GLY A 90 -15.96 1.12 -10.97
CA GLY A 90 -17.18 0.73 -10.26
C GLY A 90 -16.99 0.66 -8.74
N ILE A 91 -15.95 1.32 -8.21
CA ILE A 91 -15.66 1.33 -6.78
C ILE A 91 -16.21 2.61 -6.18
N PRO A 92 -17.17 2.53 -5.23
CA PRO A 92 -17.68 3.71 -4.55
C PRO A 92 -16.60 4.38 -3.69
N LEU A 93 -16.56 5.70 -3.66
CA LEU A 93 -15.61 6.44 -2.83
C LEU A 93 -15.79 6.16 -1.34
N SER A 94 -16.98 5.74 -0.92
CA SER A 94 -17.25 5.30 0.44
C SER A 94 -16.50 4.04 0.87
N ASP A 95 -15.98 3.27 -0.09
CA ASP A 95 -15.21 2.05 0.17
C ASP A 95 -13.73 2.34 0.40
N GLU A 96 -13.31 3.61 0.42
CA GLU A 96 -11.93 3.97 0.70
C GLU A 96 -11.51 3.48 2.09
N GLU A 97 -10.39 2.75 2.15
CA GLU A 97 -9.85 2.21 3.40
C GLU A 97 -8.57 2.97 3.78
N PRO A 98 -8.63 3.87 4.77
CA PRO A 98 -7.46 4.65 5.19
C PRO A 98 -6.49 3.90 6.11
N ARG A 99 -6.89 2.72 6.60
CA ARG A 99 -6.07 1.96 7.56
C ARG A 99 -5.00 1.14 6.86
N TYR A 100 -3.87 0.96 7.53
CA TYR A 100 -2.83 0.06 7.06
C TYR A 100 -3.28 -1.41 7.18
N TYR A 101 -2.74 -2.29 6.34
CA TYR A 101 -3.05 -3.72 6.39
C TYR A 101 -2.74 -4.33 7.74
N SER A 102 -1.69 -3.87 8.42
CA SER A 102 -1.34 -4.32 9.76
C SER A 102 -2.45 -4.05 10.77
N GLU A 103 -3.13 -2.91 10.67
CA GLU A 103 -4.25 -2.55 11.54
C GLU A 103 -5.46 -3.46 11.27
N LEU A 104 -5.76 -3.69 9.97
CA LEU A 104 -6.86 -4.57 9.56
C LEU A 104 -6.63 -6.01 9.99
N LEU A 105 -5.41 -6.51 9.87
CA LEU A 105 -5.05 -7.87 10.28
C LEU A 105 -5.16 -8.06 11.78
N LYS A 106 -4.82 -7.07 12.58
CA LYS A 106 -5.00 -7.11 14.03
C LYS A 106 -6.46 -7.23 14.42
N GLU A 107 -7.34 -6.49 13.77
CA GLU A 107 -8.78 -6.56 14.02
C GLU A 107 -9.33 -7.97 13.74
N THR A 108 -8.81 -8.65 12.72
CA THR A 108 -9.22 -10.00 12.36
C THR A 108 -8.83 -11.02 13.43
N VAL A 109 -7.70 -10.83 14.10
CA VAL A 109 -7.18 -11.74 15.13
C VAL A 109 -7.93 -11.56 16.47
N VAL A 110 -8.40 -10.36 16.76
CA VAL A 110 -9.08 -10.05 18.03
C VAL A 110 -10.56 -10.47 18.02
N SER A 111 -11.14 -10.69 16.86
CA SER A 111 -12.52 -11.16 16.75
C SER A 111 -12.70 -12.70 17.06
#